data_ee6ab0db4fecef3a10d1c88f246a7f85
#
_entry.id   ee6ab0db4fecef3a10d1c88f246a7f85
#
_cell.length_a   1.000
_cell.length_b   1.000
_cell.length_c   1.000
_cell.angle_alpha   90.00
_cell.angle_beta   90.00
_cell.angle_gamma   90.00
#
_symmetry.space_group_name_H-M   'P 1'
#
loop_
_entity.id
_entity.type
_entity.pdbx_description
1 polymer ?
#
loop_
_entity_poly.entity_id
_entity_poly.type
_entity_poly.pdbx_seq_one_letter_code
_entity_poly.pdbx_strand_id
1 'polypeptide(L)'
;MSHPANITTKAALIAHIDIVRRALDDAISMTRPDSWNERADGSSTRTVLLAHIEWWERRGSYEIGVMKSGGTPHRTAESLDQLNARIDRESAKREAAEVITSEAGAWWELRTLVLSLSEAELFDERAFPALEGESLQQLVQQESSAHWADHIKHFG
;
A
#
# COMPACT_ATOMS: atom_id res chain seq x y z
N MET A 1 4.29 5.51 -12.44
CA MET A 1 3.83 4.36 -11.60
C MET A 1 4.80 3.21 -11.73
N SER A 2 5.33 2.73 -10.63
CA SER A 2 6.21 1.56 -10.64
C SER A 2 5.40 0.30 -10.96
N HIS A 3 5.97 -0.58 -11.78
CA HIS A 3 5.32 -1.84 -12.12
C HIS A 3 5.71 -2.92 -11.10
N PRO A 4 4.81 -3.89 -10.82
CA PRO A 4 5.16 -5.04 -10.01
C PRO A 4 6.39 -5.78 -10.57
N ALA A 5 7.26 -6.22 -9.67
CA ALA A 5 8.41 -7.04 -10.03
C ALA A 5 7.95 -8.43 -10.48
N ASN A 6 8.70 -9.03 -11.42
CA ASN A 6 8.43 -10.41 -11.84
C ASN A 6 8.96 -11.39 -10.77
N ILE A 7 8.07 -11.80 -9.87
CA ILE A 7 8.36 -12.67 -8.73
C ILE A 7 7.52 -13.93 -8.84
N THR A 8 8.12 -15.08 -8.59
CA THR A 8 7.49 -16.40 -8.82
C THR A 8 7.36 -17.27 -7.56
N THR A 9 7.91 -16.83 -6.43
CA THR A 9 7.81 -17.55 -5.15
C THR A 9 7.40 -16.64 -4.01
N LYS A 10 6.70 -17.19 -3.02
CA LYS A 10 6.30 -16.47 -1.82
C LYS A 10 7.51 -15.93 -1.06
N ALA A 11 8.56 -16.73 -0.91
CA ALA A 11 9.78 -16.30 -0.22
C ALA A 11 10.42 -15.09 -0.91
N ALA A 12 10.50 -15.09 -2.25
CA ALA A 12 11.02 -13.97 -3.02
C ALA A 12 10.12 -12.73 -2.92
N LEU A 13 8.80 -12.93 -2.90
CA LEU A 13 7.84 -11.83 -2.72
C LEU A 13 8.02 -11.16 -1.36
N ILE A 14 8.06 -11.93 -0.29
CA ILE A 14 8.26 -11.39 1.07
C ILE A 14 9.60 -10.67 1.18
N ALA A 15 10.69 -11.25 0.66
CA ALA A 15 12.01 -10.63 0.67
C ALA A 15 12.02 -9.29 -0.08
N HIS A 16 11.38 -9.24 -1.26
CA HIS A 16 11.25 -8.02 -2.05
C HIS A 16 10.48 -6.92 -1.29
N ILE A 17 9.33 -7.28 -0.77
CA ILE A 17 8.49 -6.34 0.00
C ILE A 17 9.24 -5.82 1.23
N ASP A 18 9.90 -6.69 1.98
CA ASP A 18 10.65 -6.30 3.19
C ASP A 18 11.84 -5.38 2.86
N ILE A 19 12.48 -5.54 1.70
CA ILE A 19 13.55 -4.63 1.24
C ILE A 19 13.00 -3.23 0.96
N VAL A 20 11.91 -3.14 0.19
CA VAL A 20 11.31 -1.83 -0.14
C VAL A 20 10.71 -1.18 1.10
N ARG A 21 10.07 -1.97 1.98
CA ARG A 21 9.55 -1.47 3.27
C ARG A 21 10.66 -0.85 4.12
N ARG A 22 11.80 -1.49 4.23
CA ARG A 22 12.93 -0.95 4.99
C ARG A 22 13.40 0.39 4.44
N ALA A 23 13.43 0.54 3.11
CA ALA A 23 13.76 1.82 2.49
C ALA A 23 12.73 2.92 2.81
N LEU A 24 11.43 2.58 2.87
CA LEU A 24 10.38 3.52 3.29
C LEU A 24 10.54 3.88 4.78
N ASP A 25 10.74 2.90 5.66
CA ASP A 25 10.92 3.13 7.10
C ASP A 25 12.14 4.02 7.38
N ASP A 26 13.25 3.81 6.67
CA ASP A 26 14.44 4.64 6.77
C ASP A 26 14.13 6.08 6.33
N ALA A 27 13.45 6.27 5.21
CA ALA A 27 13.07 7.60 4.72
C ALA A 27 12.13 8.33 5.69
N ILE A 28 11.14 7.62 6.26
CA ILE A 28 10.24 8.15 7.29
C ILE A 28 11.06 8.59 8.53
N SER A 29 11.98 7.76 8.99
CA SER A 29 12.79 8.04 10.18
C SER A 29 13.76 9.21 9.99
N MET A 30 14.20 9.45 8.76
CA MET A 30 15.07 10.57 8.40
C MET A 30 14.30 11.88 8.17
N THR A 31 12.98 11.83 8.04
CA THR A 31 12.14 13.01 7.84
C THR A 31 12.13 13.86 9.12
N ARG A 32 12.57 15.11 9.01
CA ARG A 32 12.64 16.02 10.16
C ARG A 32 11.24 16.31 10.72
N PRO A 33 11.10 16.43 12.05
CA PRO A 33 9.80 16.69 12.69
C PRO A 33 9.05 17.91 12.15
N ASP A 34 9.77 18.98 11.81
CA ASP A 34 9.20 20.23 11.30
C ASP A 34 8.80 20.17 9.82
N SER A 35 9.27 19.18 9.07
CA SER A 35 9.01 19.08 7.64
C SER A 35 7.78 18.26 7.27
N TRP A 36 7.13 17.59 8.22
CA TRP A 36 5.96 16.75 7.94
C TRP A 36 4.79 17.51 7.33
N ASN A 37 4.61 18.78 7.69
CA ASN A 37 3.56 19.63 7.14
C ASN A 37 4.02 20.49 5.95
N GLU A 38 5.26 20.30 5.48
CA GLU A 38 5.73 20.89 4.24
C GLU A 38 5.24 20.10 3.02
N ARG A 39 5.01 20.80 1.92
CA ARG A 39 4.65 20.17 0.65
C ARG A 39 5.79 19.28 0.15
N ALA A 40 5.43 18.09 -0.28
CA ALA A 40 6.37 17.09 -0.75
C ALA A 40 6.08 16.61 -2.18
N ASP A 41 4.80 16.54 -2.55
CA ASP A 41 4.36 16.15 -3.88
C ASP A 41 3.16 17.02 -4.31
N GLY A 42 3.38 17.92 -5.23
CA GLY A 42 2.36 18.88 -5.66
C GLY A 42 1.80 19.69 -4.49
N SER A 43 0.52 19.54 -4.19
CA SER A 43 -0.15 20.18 -3.05
C SER A 43 -0.13 19.35 -1.77
N SER A 44 0.27 18.08 -1.83
CA SER A 44 0.24 17.16 -0.69
C SER A 44 1.44 17.35 0.22
N THR A 45 1.19 17.40 1.52
CA THR A 45 2.24 17.37 2.55
C THR A 45 2.74 15.93 2.75
N ARG A 46 3.89 15.77 3.42
CA ARG A 46 4.39 14.43 3.79
C ARG A 46 3.39 13.66 4.66
N THR A 47 2.70 14.35 5.57
CA THR A 47 1.63 13.74 6.39
C THR A 47 0.51 13.19 5.52
N VAL A 48 0.00 13.98 4.58
CA VAL A 48 -1.07 13.55 3.65
C VAL A 48 -0.60 12.41 2.77
N LEU A 49 0.65 12.49 2.29
CA LEU A 49 1.22 11.44 1.44
C LEU A 49 1.38 10.10 2.18
N LEU A 50 1.79 10.14 3.45
CA LEU A 50 1.86 8.91 4.27
C LEU A 50 0.46 8.36 4.58
N ALA A 51 -0.52 9.22 4.82
CA ALA A 51 -1.92 8.82 4.98
C ALA A 51 -2.51 8.21 3.70
N HIS A 52 -2.09 8.68 2.53
CA HIS A 52 -2.42 8.09 1.24
C HIS A 52 -1.83 6.67 1.11
N ILE A 53 -0.57 6.46 1.50
CA ILE A 53 0.04 5.12 1.53
C ILE A 53 -0.75 4.21 2.47
N GLU A 54 -1.06 4.65 3.68
CA GLU A 54 -1.88 3.91 4.65
C GLU A 54 -3.23 3.47 4.07
N TRP A 55 -3.91 4.37 3.34
CA TRP A 55 -5.21 4.08 2.76
C TRP A 55 -5.14 2.91 1.77
N TRP A 56 -4.13 2.89 0.91
CA TRP A 56 -3.94 1.82 -0.06
C TRP A 56 -3.55 0.49 0.58
N GLU A 57 -2.73 0.51 1.64
CA GLU A 57 -2.42 -0.70 2.43
C GLU A 57 -3.69 -1.28 3.07
N ARG A 58 -4.53 -0.45 3.67
CA ARG A 58 -5.83 -0.88 4.22
C ARG A 58 -6.77 -1.38 3.14
N ARG A 59 -6.75 -0.76 1.97
CA ARG A 59 -7.50 -1.23 0.81
C ARG A 59 -7.05 -2.64 0.40
N GLY A 60 -5.75 -2.88 0.34
CA GLY A 60 -5.19 -4.21 0.07
C GLY A 60 -5.65 -5.26 1.08
N SER A 61 -5.58 -4.95 2.36
CA SER A 61 -6.08 -5.84 3.42
C SER A 61 -7.58 -6.15 3.27
N TYR A 62 -8.39 -5.14 2.99
CA TYR A 62 -9.83 -5.31 2.74
C TYR A 62 -10.09 -6.23 1.54
N GLU A 63 -9.45 -5.98 0.41
CA GLU A 63 -9.65 -6.76 -0.82
C GLU A 63 -9.25 -8.22 -0.64
N ILE A 64 -8.10 -8.48 -0.02
CA ILE A 64 -7.65 -9.84 0.31
C ILE A 64 -8.66 -10.54 1.22
N GLY A 65 -9.12 -9.86 2.28
CA GLY A 65 -10.08 -10.44 3.23
C GLY A 65 -11.39 -10.81 2.56
N VAL A 66 -11.94 -9.94 1.70
CA VAL A 66 -13.19 -10.21 0.96
C VAL A 66 -13.01 -11.38 -0.01
N MET A 67 -11.93 -11.40 -0.77
CA MET A 67 -11.67 -12.48 -1.74
C MET A 67 -11.44 -13.83 -1.05
N LYS A 68 -10.75 -13.86 0.08
CA LYS A 68 -10.57 -15.09 0.88
C LYS A 68 -11.89 -15.63 1.43
N SER A 69 -12.86 -14.78 1.69
CA SER A 69 -14.21 -15.20 2.10
C SER A 69 -15.11 -15.60 0.93
N GLY A 70 -14.59 -15.58 -0.29
CA GLY A 70 -15.34 -15.94 -1.51
C GLY A 70 -16.15 -14.79 -2.11
N GLY A 71 -15.96 -13.57 -1.61
CA GLY A 71 -16.67 -12.38 -2.10
C GLY A 71 -15.92 -11.66 -3.23
N THR A 72 -16.57 -10.58 -3.72
CA THR A 72 -15.96 -9.63 -4.66
C THR A 72 -15.81 -8.29 -3.97
N PRO A 73 -14.61 -7.70 -3.92
CA PRO A 73 -14.41 -6.41 -3.30
C PRO A 73 -15.26 -5.31 -3.95
N HIS A 74 -15.80 -4.42 -3.14
CA HIS A 74 -16.53 -3.26 -3.64
C HIS A 74 -15.57 -2.34 -4.42
N ARG A 75 -15.98 -1.95 -5.62
CA ARG A 75 -15.27 -0.96 -6.44
C ARG A 75 -16.05 0.36 -6.41
N THR A 76 -15.37 1.45 -6.16
CA THR A 76 -15.94 2.79 -6.28
C THR A 76 -16.20 3.15 -7.73
N ALA A 77 -17.21 3.99 -7.98
CA ALA A 77 -17.44 4.58 -9.29
C ALA A 77 -16.51 5.76 -9.61
N GLU A 78 -15.73 6.21 -8.61
CA GLU A 78 -14.75 7.27 -8.79
C GLU A 78 -13.62 6.83 -9.73
N SER A 79 -13.10 7.75 -10.54
CA SER A 79 -11.80 7.54 -11.19
C SER A 79 -10.67 7.50 -10.14
N LEU A 80 -9.51 6.97 -10.52
CA LEU A 80 -8.35 6.93 -9.63
C LEU A 80 -7.98 8.34 -9.12
N ASP A 81 -7.99 9.35 -10.00
CA ASP A 81 -7.68 10.74 -9.64
C ASP A 81 -8.70 11.31 -8.66
N GLN A 82 -9.99 11.02 -8.85
CA GLN A 82 -11.06 11.45 -7.93
C GLN A 82 -10.91 10.78 -6.57
N LEU A 83 -10.60 9.49 -6.55
CA LEU A 83 -10.36 8.73 -5.33
C LEU A 83 -9.16 9.29 -4.55
N ASN A 84 -8.03 9.47 -5.22
CA ASN A 84 -6.83 10.05 -4.60
C ASN A 84 -7.08 11.46 -4.06
N ALA A 85 -7.78 12.31 -4.81
CA ALA A 85 -8.15 13.64 -4.33
C ALA A 85 -9.08 13.59 -3.10
N ARG A 86 -9.97 12.60 -3.01
CA ARG A 86 -10.81 12.41 -1.82
C ARG A 86 -9.97 11.96 -0.62
N ILE A 87 -9.08 11.00 -0.80
CA ILE A 87 -8.16 10.52 0.25
C ILE A 87 -7.35 11.69 0.82
N ASP A 88 -6.78 12.52 -0.05
CA ASP A 88 -5.99 13.69 0.35
C ASP A 88 -6.84 14.69 1.16
N ARG A 89 -8.07 14.98 0.73
CA ARG A 89 -8.98 15.88 1.48
C ARG A 89 -9.36 15.32 2.85
N GLU A 90 -9.66 14.04 2.94
CA GLU A 90 -10.01 13.37 4.21
C GLU A 90 -8.83 13.33 5.18
N SER A 91 -7.62 13.28 4.66
CA SER A 91 -6.37 13.21 5.44
C SER A 91 -5.79 14.57 5.83
N ALA A 92 -6.27 15.67 5.23
CA ALA A 92 -5.66 17.00 5.33
C ALA A 92 -5.54 17.56 6.75
N LYS A 93 -6.36 17.08 7.69
CA LYS A 93 -6.38 17.54 9.10
C LYS A 93 -5.73 16.54 10.06
N ARG A 94 -5.18 15.44 9.57
CA ARG A 94 -4.55 14.44 10.43
C ARG A 94 -3.18 14.90 10.89
N GLU A 95 -2.81 14.49 12.10
CA GLU A 95 -1.52 14.81 12.71
C GLU A 95 -0.44 13.81 12.29
N ALA A 96 0.79 14.27 12.03
CA ALA A 96 1.88 13.43 11.55
C ALA A 96 2.16 12.23 12.47
N ALA A 97 2.23 12.45 13.79
CA ALA A 97 2.49 11.38 14.74
C ALA A 97 1.40 10.30 14.74
N GLU A 98 0.14 10.69 14.56
CA GLU A 98 -0.99 9.76 14.44
C GLU A 98 -0.89 8.95 13.13
N VAL A 99 -0.60 9.62 12.02
CA VAL A 99 -0.48 8.95 10.70
C VAL A 99 0.69 7.97 10.68
N ILE A 100 1.85 8.35 11.24
CA ILE A 100 3.03 7.45 11.33
C ILE A 100 2.67 6.15 12.07
N THR A 101 1.99 6.26 13.20
CA THR A 101 1.56 5.09 13.99
C THR A 101 0.49 4.27 13.26
N SER A 102 -0.48 4.95 12.66
CA SER A 102 -1.60 4.30 11.97
C SER A 102 -1.16 3.57 10.71
N GLU A 103 -0.26 4.16 9.92
CA GLU A 103 0.31 3.52 8.73
C GLU A 103 1.14 2.28 9.10
N ALA A 104 1.98 2.37 10.13
CA ALA A 104 2.73 1.21 10.60
C ALA A 104 1.81 0.03 10.98
N GLY A 105 0.66 0.33 11.60
CA GLY A 105 -0.38 -0.65 11.90
C GLY A 105 -1.04 -1.23 10.63
N ALA A 106 -1.33 -0.40 9.64
CA ALA A 106 -1.90 -0.83 8.37
C ALA A 106 -0.97 -1.77 7.61
N TRP A 107 0.31 -1.43 7.55
CA TRP A 107 1.32 -2.31 6.97
C TRP A 107 1.44 -3.65 7.72
N TRP A 108 1.49 -3.61 9.05
CA TRP A 108 1.57 -4.84 9.84
C TRP A 108 0.39 -5.78 9.57
N GLU A 109 -0.82 -5.24 9.45
CA GLU A 109 -2.04 -5.98 9.11
C GLU A 109 -1.93 -6.62 7.72
N LEU A 110 -1.58 -5.83 6.70
CA LEU A 110 -1.40 -6.31 5.33
C LEU A 110 -0.33 -7.41 5.25
N ARG A 111 0.82 -7.18 5.89
CA ARG A 111 1.91 -8.17 5.92
C ARG A 111 1.48 -9.47 6.57
N THR A 112 0.74 -9.41 7.67
CA THR A 112 0.22 -10.59 8.36
C THR A 112 -0.71 -11.39 7.45
N LEU A 113 -1.59 -10.72 6.71
CA LEU A 113 -2.45 -11.37 5.71
C LEU A 113 -1.63 -12.03 4.60
N VAL A 114 -0.66 -11.32 4.04
CA VAL A 114 0.21 -11.86 2.97
C VAL A 114 0.98 -13.11 3.46
N LEU A 115 1.49 -13.09 4.68
CA LEU A 115 2.16 -14.26 5.28
C LEU A 115 1.23 -15.47 5.44
N SER A 116 -0.07 -15.25 5.60
CA SER A 116 -1.07 -16.32 5.74
C SER A 116 -1.48 -16.96 4.40
N LEU A 117 -1.14 -16.34 3.27
CA LEU A 117 -1.51 -16.82 1.94
C LEU A 117 -0.59 -17.95 1.48
N SER A 118 -1.15 -18.95 0.79
CA SER A 118 -0.37 -20.03 0.15
C SER A 118 0.29 -19.56 -1.15
N GLU A 119 1.26 -20.33 -1.64
CA GLU A 119 1.84 -20.13 -2.99
C GLU A 119 0.73 -20.10 -4.05
N ALA A 120 -0.21 -21.06 -4.01
CA ALA A 120 -1.30 -21.13 -4.99
C ALA A 120 -2.20 -19.90 -4.92
N GLU A 121 -2.57 -19.43 -3.71
CA GLU A 121 -3.36 -18.23 -3.56
C GLU A 121 -2.66 -16.97 -4.08
N LEU A 122 -1.34 -16.89 -3.94
CA LEU A 122 -0.55 -15.74 -4.41
C LEU A 122 -0.31 -15.73 -5.93
N PHE A 123 -0.06 -16.90 -6.54
CA PHE A 123 0.49 -16.96 -7.89
C PHE A 123 -0.44 -17.60 -8.95
N ASP A 124 -1.47 -18.36 -8.57
CA ASP A 124 -2.44 -18.87 -9.53
C ASP A 124 -3.39 -17.75 -9.97
N GLU A 125 -3.34 -17.36 -11.23
CA GLU A 125 -4.19 -16.35 -11.83
C GLU A 125 -5.69 -16.69 -11.79
N ARG A 126 -6.04 -17.93 -11.46
CA ARG A 126 -7.41 -18.41 -11.32
C ARG A 126 -7.87 -18.56 -9.87
N ALA A 127 -6.98 -18.32 -8.92
CA ALA A 127 -7.31 -18.48 -7.49
C ALA A 127 -8.46 -17.57 -7.03
N PHE A 128 -8.51 -16.36 -7.56
CA PHE A 128 -9.53 -15.36 -7.21
C PHE A 128 -10.17 -14.76 -8.46
N PRO A 129 -11.41 -15.18 -8.80
CA PRO A 129 -12.09 -14.69 -10.01
C PRO A 129 -12.26 -13.17 -10.06
N ALA A 130 -12.34 -12.51 -8.90
CA ALA A 130 -12.46 -11.05 -8.80
C ALA A 130 -11.24 -10.30 -9.37
N LEU A 131 -10.11 -10.97 -9.57
CA LEU A 131 -8.88 -10.39 -10.16
C LEU A 131 -8.84 -10.51 -11.69
N GLU A 132 -9.85 -11.11 -12.31
CA GLU A 132 -10.01 -11.15 -13.78
C GLU A 132 -8.79 -11.66 -14.54
N GLY A 133 -8.09 -12.66 -13.98
CA GLY A 133 -6.91 -13.28 -14.58
C GLY A 133 -5.57 -12.73 -14.11
N GLU A 134 -5.58 -11.75 -13.20
CA GLU A 134 -4.36 -11.34 -12.50
C GLU A 134 -4.10 -12.21 -11.27
N SER A 135 -2.84 -12.34 -10.88
CA SER A 135 -2.47 -13.04 -9.65
C SER A 135 -2.56 -12.10 -8.44
N LEU A 136 -2.88 -12.67 -7.29
CA LEU A 136 -2.99 -11.87 -6.06
C LEU A 136 -1.66 -11.19 -5.68
N GLN A 137 -0.51 -11.80 -5.99
CA GLN A 137 0.79 -11.18 -5.72
C GLN A 137 0.99 -9.86 -6.48
N GLN A 138 0.36 -9.68 -7.65
CA GLN A 138 0.39 -8.40 -8.37
C GLN A 138 -0.36 -7.32 -7.59
N LEU A 139 -1.56 -7.64 -7.09
CA LEU A 139 -2.31 -6.73 -6.22
C LEU A 139 -1.51 -6.39 -4.96
N VAL A 140 -0.92 -7.37 -4.28
CA VAL A 140 -0.10 -7.15 -3.08
C VAL A 140 1.04 -6.18 -3.36
N GLN A 141 1.76 -6.33 -4.46
CA GLN A 141 2.82 -5.40 -4.83
C GLN A 141 2.29 -4.01 -5.18
N GLN A 142 1.17 -3.91 -5.89
CA GLN A 142 0.54 -2.63 -6.25
C GLN A 142 0.13 -1.82 -5.01
N GLU A 143 -0.35 -2.50 -3.97
CA GLU A 143 -0.79 -1.87 -2.72
C GLU A 143 0.34 -1.70 -1.69
N SER A 144 1.54 -2.17 -1.98
CA SER A 144 2.70 -2.13 -1.09
C SER A 144 3.97 -1.68 -1.82
N SER A 145 4.86 -2.59 -2.15
CA SER A 145 6.22 -2.30 -2.61
C SER A 145 6.29 -1.41 -3.85
N ALA A 146 5.45 -1.61 -4.86
CA ALA A 146 5.43 -0.77 -6.05
C ALA A 146 4.91 0.63 -5.73
N HIS A 147 3.88 0.74 -4.90
CA HIS A 147 3.32 2.02 -4.45
C HIS A 147 4.32 2.81 -3.60
N TRP A 148 4.96 2.15 -2.63
CA TRP A 148 5.99 2.81 -1.81
C TRP A 148 7.15 3.33 -2.65
N ALA A 149 7.62 2.55 -3.63
CA ALA A 149 8.72 2.94 -4.51
C ALA A 149 8.43 4.26 -5.27
N ASP A 150 7.17 4.53 -5.59
CA ASP A 150 6.77 5.79 -6.23
C ASP A 150 6.89 6.98 -5.26
N HIS A 151 6.72 6.75 -3.96
CA HIS A 151 6.59 7.81 -2.96
C HIS A 151 7.80 8.02 -2.05
N ILE A 152 8.70 7.03 -1.90
CA ILE A 152 9.87 7.11 -0.99
C ILE A 152 10.68 8.39 -1.16
N LYS A 153 10.88 8.85 -2.39
CA LYS A 153 11.65 10.06 -2.73
C LYS A 153 11.12 11.36 -2.10
N HIS A 154 9.90 11.35 -1.60
CA HIS A 154 9.26 12.54 -1.00
C HIS A 154 9.50 12.63 0.52
N PHE A 155 10.06 11.59 1.14
CA PHE A 155 10.43 11.53 2.54
C PHE A 155 11.95 11.71 2.71
N GLY A 156 12.39 12.09 3.92
CA GLY A 156 13.80 12.32 4.23
C GLY A 156 14.22 13.76 4.36
#